data_d6c1e8a542338ea86b048a7db37adcef
#
_entry.id   d6c1e8a542338ea86b048a7db37adcef
#
_cell.length_a   1.000
_cell.length_b   1.000
_cell.length_c   1.000
_cell.angle_alpha   90.00
_cell.angle_beta   90.00
_cell.angle_gamma   90.00
#
_symmetry.space_group_name_H-M   'P 1'
#
loop_
_entity.id
_entity.type
_entity.pdbx_description
1 polymer ?
#
loop_
_entity_poly.entity_id
_entity_poly.type
_entity_poly.pdbx_seq_one_letter_code
_entity_poly.pdbx_strand_id
1 'polypeptide(L)'
;NFLKFTEWPPGTTSDEIVLCTSKGNTFEELDAISGKIAQSKPVRIKRISSNDSTNDCQLLFLAREEGPERIRQWLTLIGNKPILVVSNINGFLDLGGMIALMNDGRNLYFEVDLARVRQANLKLSAQLLQIAREVRSR
;
A
#
# COMPACT_ATOMS: atom_id res chain seq x y z
N ASN A 1 -7.11 -4.00 6.75
CA ASN A 1 -6.61 -2.98 7.66
C ASN A 1 -5.10 -2.89 7.71
N PHE A 2 -4.49 -2.69 6.53
CA PHE A 2 -3.03 -2.60 6.45
C PHE A 2 -2.50 -1.45 7.29
N LEU A 3 -3.22 -0.33 7.34
CA LEU A 3 -2.78 0.84 8.09
C LEU A 3 -2.66 0.56 9.59
N LYS A 4 -3.55 -0.26 10.10
CA LYS A 4 -3.57 -0.60 11.53
C LYS A 4 -2.37 -1.46 11.92
N PHE A 5 -1.91 -2.32 11.02
CA PHE A 5 -0.91 -3.35 11.31
C PHE A 5 0.45 -3.04 10.71
N THR A 6 0.65 -1.82 10.23
CA THR A 6 1.93 -1.40 9.65
C THR A 6 2.57 -0.35 10.52
N GLU A 7 3.87 -0.47 10.76
CA GLU A 7 4.65 0.53 11.47
C GLU A 7 5.58 1.25 10.51
N TRP A 8 5.56 2.57 10.56
CA TRP A 8 6.45 3.44 9.79
C TRP A 8 7.59 3.93 10.66
N PRO A 9 8.74 4.30 10.06
CA PRO A 9 9.84 4.86 10.84
C PRO A 9 9.41 6.12 11.61
N PRO A 10 10.03 6.40 12.77
CA PRO A 10 9.72 7.61 13.54
C PRO A 10 9.92 8.87 12.69
N GLY A 11 9.01 9.82 12.86
CA GLY A 11 9.07 11.10 12.15
C GLY A 11 8.44 11.11 10.77
N THR A 12 7.96 9.97 10.28
CA THR A 12 7.32 9.90 8.96
C THR A 12 5.81 10.09 9.00
N THR A 13 5.21 9.99 10.19
CA THR A 13 3.78 10.20 10.36
C THR A 13 3.52 11.48 11.12
N SER A 14 2.50 12.21 10.71
CA SER A 14 2.05 13.42 11.39
C SER A 14 0.79 13.11 12.21
N ASP A 15 -0.08 14.09 12.38
CA ASP A 15 -1.32 13.92 13.15
C ASP A 15 -2.34 13.02 12.47
N GLU A 16 -2.15 12.76 11.18
CA GLU A 16 -3.06 11.89 10.43
C GLU A 16 -2.25 10.93 9.56
N ILE A 17 -2.90 9.84 9.14
CA ILE A 17 -2.33 8.90 8.18
C ILE A 17 -2.90 9.22 6.81
N VAL A 18 -2.02 9.45 5.83
CA VAL A 18 -2.44 9.79 4.48
C VAL A 18 -2.34 8.57 3.59
N LEU A 19 -3.47 8.15 3.05
CA LEU A 19 -3.56 7.10 2.06
C LEU A 19 -3.67 7.75 0.70
N CYS A 20 -2.67 7.56 -0.15
CA CYS A 20 -2.65 8.12 -1.50
C CYS A 20 -3.12 7.08 -2.50
N THR A 21 -3.82 7.54 -3.53
CA THR A 21 -4.23 6.67 -4.63
C THR A 21 -3.94 7.36 -5.95
N SER A 22 -3.48 6.59 -6.94
CA SER A 22 -3.11 7.14 -8.23
C SER A 22 -4.33 7.57 -9.03
N LYS A 23 -5.21 6.66 -9.37
CA LYS A 23 -6.49 6.93 -10.03
C LYS A 23 -7.25 5.62 -10.13
N GLY A 24 -8.46 5.68 -10.68
CA GLY A 24 -9.27 4.50 -10.88
C GLY A 24 -10.43 4.45 -9.90
N ASN A 25 -11.30 3.50 -10.12
CA ASN A 25 -12.52 3.33 -9.35
C ASN A 25 -12.32 2.24 -8.31
N THR A 26 -11.54 2.55 -7.29
CA THR A 26 -11.29 1.62 -6.20
C THR A 26 -12.04 2.03 -4.95
N PHE A 27 -13.17 2.71 -5.13
CA PHE A 27 -13.95 3.24 -4.02
C PHE A 27 -14.37 2.19 -3.01
N GLU A 28 -14.75 1.00 -3.46
CA GLU A 28 -15.22 -0.04 -2.55
C GLU A 28 -14.12 -0.47 -1.59
N GLU A 29 -12.91 -0.64 -2.10
CA GLU A 29 -11.77 -1.05 -1.29
C GLU A 29 -11.27 0.07 -0.40
N LEU A 30 -11.26 1.30 -0.91
CA LEU A 30 -10.78 2.45 -0.15
C LEU A 30 -11.84 3.00 0.80
N ASP A 31 -13.11 2.93 0.40
CA ASP A 31 -14.20 3.43 1.22
C ASP A 31 -14.30 2.67 2.54
N ALA A 32 -13.92 1.40 2.52
CA ALA A 32 -13.90 0.58 3.73
C ALA A 32 -12.96 1.10 4.80
N ILE A 33 -11.96 1.91 4.42
CA ILE A 33 -10.97 2.46 5.34
C ILE A 33 -11.03 3.98 5.45
N SER A 34 -11.78 4.62 4.56
CA SER A 34 -11.94 6.08 4.58
C SER A 34 -12.66 6.53 5.84
N GLY A 35 -12.15 7.55 6.49
CA GLY A 35 -12.75 8.10 7.69
C GLY A 35 -12.56 7.28 8.95
N LYS A 36 -11.91 6.13 8.84
CA LYS A 36 -11.60 5.30 10.00
C LYS A 36 -10.34 5.81 10.70
N ILE A 37 -10.18 5.38 11.94
CA ILE A 37 -9.00 5.70 12.73
C ILE A 37 -8.07 4.50 12.72
N ALA A 38 -6.79 4.76 12.42
CA ALA A 38 -5.74 3.75 12.46
C ALA A 38 -4.62 4.25 13.36
N GLN A 39 -4.18 3.42 14.31
CA GLN A 39 -3.10 3.79 15.24
C GLN A 39 -3.40 5.10 16.00
N SER A 40 -4.67 5.27 16.40
CA SER A 40 -5.16 6.47 17.08
C SER A 40 -5.09 7.75 16.25
N LYS A 41 -4.99 7.62 14.92
CA LYS A 41 -4.93 8.76 14.01
C LYS A 41 -6.00 8.64 12.94
N PRO A 42 -6.58 9.75 12.51
CA PRO A 42 -7.55 9.70 11.40
C PRO A 42 -6.84 9.38 10.08
N VAL A 43 -7.57 8.71 9.19
CA VAL A 43 -7.06 8.36 7.86
C VAL A 43 -7.65 9.33 6.85
N ARG A 44 -6.79 9.97 6.08
CA ARG A 44 -7.18 10.87 4.99
C ARG A 44 -6.80 10.25 3.65
N ILE A 45 -7.73 10.27 2.70
CA ILE A 45 -7.49 9.78 1.36
C ILE A 45 -7.15 10.95 0.44
N LYS A 46 -6.06 10.80 -0.32
CA LYS A 46 -5.58 11.82 -1.24
C LYS A 46 -5.32 11.19 -2.60
N ARG A 47 -5.85 11.82 -3.65
CA ARG A 47 -5.55 11.39 -5.01
C ARG A 47 -4.34 12.15 -5.52
N ILE A 48 -3.41 11.41 -6.13
CA ILE A 48 -2.17 12.00 -6.65
C ILE A 48 -1.91 11.49 -8.07
N SER A 49 -1.13 12.27 -8.82
CA SER A 49 -0.61 11.87 -10.11
C SER A 49 0.90 11.65 -10.01
N SER A 50 1.51 11.13 -11.07
CA SER A 50 2.96 10.87 -11.07
C SER A 50 3.79 12.13 -10.93
N ASN A 51 3.20 13.31 -11.15
CA ASN A 51 3.88 14.59 -11.00
C ASN A 51 3.79 15.14 -9.58
N ASP A 52 2.96 14.54 -8.72
CA ASP A 52 2.79 15.01 -7.35
C ASP A 52 3.82 14.39 -6.44
N SER A 53 4.11 15.10 -5.34
CA SER A 53 4.99 14.56 -4.31
C SER A 53 4.32 13.42 -3.56
N THR A 54 5.08 12.36 -3.28
CA THR A 54 4.62 11.24 -2.46
C THR A 54 5.10 11.35 -1.01
N ASN A 55 5.77 12.44 -0.66
CA ASN A 55 6.42 12.56 0.65
C ASN A 55 5.44 12.52 1.83
N ASP A 56 4.20 12.92 1.62
CA ASP A 56 3.19 12.92 2.67
C ASP A 56 2.43 11.60 2.78
N CYS A 57 2.67 10.66 1.86
CA CYS A 57 1.92 9.41 1.83
C CYS A 57 2.51 8.39 2.78
N GLN A 58 1.68 7.71 3.54
CA GLN A 58 2.06 6.54 4.32
C GLN A 58 1.74 5.26 3.57
N LEU A 59 0.63 5.25 2.83
CA LEU A 59 0.25 4.14 1.96
C LEU A 59 -0.08 4.69 0.58
N LEU A 60 0.38 4.01 -0.46
CA LEU A 60 0.03 4.35 -1.83
C LEU A 60 -0.65 3.16 -2.48
N PHE A 61 -1.87 3.35 -2.92
CA PHE A 61 -2.62 2.36 -3.68
C PHE A 61 -2.48 2.66 -5.17
N LEU A 62 -1.96 1.70 -5.92
CA LEU A 62 -1.81 1.81 -7.37
C LEU A 62 -2.86 0.94 -8.03
N ALA A 63 -3.82 1.58 -8.69
CA ALA A 63 -4.91 0.86 -9.33
C ALA A 63 -4.42 0.08 -10.55
N ARG A 64 -5.00 -1.10 -10.77
CA ARG A 64 -4.64 -1.93 -11.92
C ARG A 64 -4.89 -1.23 -13.26
N GLU A 65 -5.78 -0.24 -13.28
CA GLU A 65 -6.09 0.55 -14.46
C GLU A 65 -4.88 1.35 -14.96
N GLU A 66 -3.89 1.57 -14.09
CA GLU A 66 -2.64 2.22 -14.50
C GLU A 66 -1.86 1.38 -15.52
N GLY A 67 -1.96 0.05 -15.43
CA GLY A 67 -1.19 -0.85 -16.27
C GLY A 67 0.22 -1.09 -15.74
N PRO A 68 0.88 -2.19 -16.17
CA PRO A 68 2.16 -2.58 -15.60
C PRO A 68 3.29 -1.58 -15.83
N GLU A 69 3.30 -0.91 -16.99
CA GLU A 69 4.35 0.08 -17.29
C GLU A 69 4.28 1.28 -16.35
N ARG A 70 3.08 1.81 -16.14
CA ARG A 70 2.87 2.94 -15.25
C ARG A 70 3.20 2.58 -13.81
N ILE A 71 2.83 1.37 -13.41
CA ILE A 71 3.11 0.89 -12.06
C ILE A 71 4.60 0.77 -11.84
N ARG A 72 5.36 0.29 -12.83
CA ARG A 72 6.82 0.27 -12.72
C ARG A 72 7.41 1.67 -12.56
N GLN A 73 6.87 2.64 -13.29
CA GLN A 73 7.30 4.03 -13.14
C GLN A 73 7.05 4.56 -11.73
N TRP A 74 5.87 4.27 -11.18
CA TRP A 74 5.55 4.64 -9.80
C TRP A 74 6.53 4.02 -8.82
N LEU A 75 6.81 2.73 -8.96
CA LEU A 75 7.71 2.03 -8.06
C LEU A 75 9.13 2.59 -8.13
N THR A 76 9.58 3.00 -9.32
CA THR A 76 10.87 3.64 -9.49
C THR A 76 10.93 5.00 -8.78
N LEU A 77 9.87 5.79 -8.90
CA LEU A 77 9.78 7.08 -8.24
C LEU A 77 9.79 6.96 -6.72
N ILE A 78 9.11 5.94 -6.20
CA ILE A 78 9.02 5.74 -4.75
C ILE A 78 10.34 5.21 -4.20
N GLY A 79 11.00 4.31 -4.93
CA GLY A 79 12.26 3.73 -4.48
C GLY A 79 12.10 3.05 -3.13
N ASN A 80 12.95 3.42 -2.17
CA ASN A 80 12.94 2.86 -0.82
C ASN A 80 12.33 3.80 0.21
N LYS A 81 11.50 4.76 -0.22
CA LYS A 81 10.80 5.63 0.71
C LYS A 81 9.88 4.80 1.62
N PRO A 82 9.66 5.24 2.87
CA PRO A 82 8.83 4.48 3.82
C PRO A 82 7.34 4.63 3.52
N ILE A 83 6.94 4.14 2.37
CA ILE A 83 5.57 4.16 1.88
C ILE A 83 5.15 2.72 1.62
N LEU A 84 4.03 2.29 2.22
CA LEU A 84 3.49 0.96 1.96
C LEU A 84 2.75 0.99 0.62
N VAL A 85 3.26 0.27 -0.36
CA VAL A 85 2.71 0.28 -1.71
C VAL A 85 1.85 -0.95 -1.93
N VAL A 86 0.60 -0.73 -2.28
CA VAL A 86 -0.40 -1.77 -2.47
C VAL A 86 -1.01 -1.62 -3.85
N SER A 87 -1.26 -2.72 -4.54
CA SER A 87 -1.95 -2.70 -5.83
C SER A 87 -2.82 -3.94 -6.00
N ASN A 88 -3.85 -3.80 -6.80
CA ASN A 88 -4.70 -4.92 -7.20
C ASN A 88 -4.39 -5.44 -8.61
N ILE A 89 -3.25 -5.06 -9.19
CA ILE A 89 -2.83 -5.60 -10.48
C ILE A 89 -2.25 -7.00 -10.29
N ASN A 90 -2.53 -7.89 -11.24
CA ASN A 90 -1.96 -9.23 -11.23
C ASN A 90 -0.44 -9.15 -11.39
N GLY A 91 0.28 -9.96 -10.61
CA GLY A 91 1.73 -10.00 -10.69
C GLY A 91 2.44 -8.82 -10.03
N PHE A 92 1.77 -8.09 -9.15
CA PHE A 92 2.34 -6.89 -8.54
C PHE A 92 3.65 -7.17 -7.80
N LEU A 93 3.74 -8.28 -7.09
CA LEU A 93 4.97 -8.61 -6.37
C LEU A 93 6.14 -8.83 -7.35
N ASP A 94 5.86 -9.41 -8.50
CA ASP A 94 6.88 -9.63 -9.53
C ASP A 94 7.33 -8.32 -10.18
N LEU A 95 6.48 -7.28 -10.12
CA LEU A 95 6.85 -5.94 -10.59
C LEU A 95 7.69 -5.17 -9.59
N GLY A 96 7.82 -5.68 -8.38
CA GLY A 96 8.57 -5.01 -7.32
C GLY A 96 7.72 -4.39 -6.24
N GLY A 97 6.43 -4.73 -6.18
CA GLY A 97 5.52 -4.19 -5.19
C GLY A 97 5.61 -4.87 -3.84
N MET A 98 4.97 -4.28 -2.85
CA MET A 98 5.01 -4.78 -1.48
C MET A 98 3.84 -5.68 -1.14
N ILE A 99 2.62 -5.24 -1.45
CA ILE A 99 1.40 -5.98 -1.15
C ILE A 99 0.52 -6.04 -2.39
N ALA A 100 0.16 -7.26 -2.79
CA ALA A 100 -0.78 -7.50 -3.86
C ALA A 100 -2.13 -7.84 -3.26
N LEU A 101 -3.12 -6.99 -3.51
CA LEU A 101 -4.49 -7.19 -3.05
C LEU A 101 -5.28 -7.86 -4.15
N MET A 102 -5.89 -8.99 -3.85
CA MET A 102 -6.57 -9.81 -4.85
C MET A 102 -7.99 -10.14 -4.42
N ASN A 103 -8.82 -10.40 -5.42
CA ASN A 103 -10.20 -10.79 -5.22
C ASN A 103 -10.49 -12.00 -6.09
N ASP A 104 -10.93 -13.11 -5.48
CA ASP A 104 -11.24 -14.33 -6.20
C ASP A 104 -12.73 -14.45 -6.57
N GLY A 105 -13.48 -13.36 -6.46
CA GLY A 105 -14.90 -13.30 -6.73
C GLY A 105 -15.77 -13.44 -5.50
N ARG A 106 -15.22 -13.92 -4.39
CA ARG A 106 -15.94 -14.08 -3.12
C ARG A 106 -15.24 -13.35 -1.98
N ASN A 107 -13.94 -13.46 -1.92
CA ASN A 107 -13.15 -12.93 -0.80
C ASN A 107 -11.99 -12.11 -1.31
N LEU A 108 -11.65 -11.09 -0.55
CA LEU A 108 -10.39 -10.39 -0.72
C LEU A 108 -9.29 -11.16 0.01
N TYR A 109 -8.16 -11.30 -0.63
CA TYR A 109 -6.97 -11.86 -0.01
C TYR A 109 -5.76 -11.07 -0.49
N PHE A 110 -4.61 -11.27 0.15
CA PHE A 110 -3.43 -10.51 -0.22
C PHE A 110 -2.17 -11.35 -0.08
N GLU A 111 -1.15 -10.91 -0.81
CA GLU A 111 0.19 -11.49 -0.76
C GLU A 111 1.19 -10.39 -0.45
N VAL A 112 2.26 -10.72 0.24
CA VAL A 112 3.24 -9.77 0.74
C VAL A 112 4.64 -10.16 0.28
N ASP A 113 5.42 -9.18 -0.18
CA ASP A 113 6.87 -9.33 -0.35
C ASP A 113 7.55 -8.65 0.84
N LEU A 114 7.88 -9.45 1.84
CA LEU A 114 8.41 -8.94 3.11
C LEU A 114 9.79 -8.32 2.95
N ALA A 115 10.60 -8.85 2.03
CA ALA A 115 11.91 -8.26 1.76
C ALA A 115 11.77 -6.83 1.25
N ARG A 116 10.79 -6.61 0.36
CA ARG A 116 10.56 -5.29 -0.19
C ARG A 116 10.03 -4.32 0.87
N VAL A 117 9.17 -4.81 1.75
CA VAL A 117 8.66 -4.02 2.89
C VAL A 117 9.83 -3.58 3.79
N ARG A 118 10.73 -4.49 4.10
CA ARG A 118 11.90 -4.20 4.94
C ARG A 118 12.84 -3.19 4.30
N GLN A 119 13.01 -3.24 2.98
CA GLN A 119 13.83 -2.27 2.26
C GLN A 119 13.34 -0.85 2.42
N ALA A 120 12.05 -0.67 2.66
CA ALA A 120 11.44 0.64 2.89
C ALA A 120 11.41 1.02 4.37
N ASN A 121 12.05 0.24 5.24
CA ASN A 121 12.06 0.43 6.70
C ASN A 121 10.67 0.36 7.31
N LEU A 122 9.80 -0.44 6.72
CA LEU A 122 8.45 -0.68 7.25
C LEU A 122 8.42 -2.00 7.97
N LYS A 123 7.50 -2.12 8.92
CA LYS A 123 7.25 -3.36 9.65
C LYS A 123 5.78 -3.71 9.58
N LEU A 124 5.49 -4.96 9.30
CA LEU A 124 4.14 -5.48 9.34
C LEU A 124 3.97 -6.37 10.56
N SER A 125 2.81 -6.30 11.19
CA SER A 125 2.56 -7.12 12.38
C SER A 125 2.48 -8.60 12.01
N ALA A 126 2.80 -9.46 12.98
CA ALA A 126 2.66 -10.90 12.80
C ALA A 126 1.21 -11.29 12.51
N GLN A 127 0.24 -10.57 13.09
CA GLN A 127 -1.17 -10.83 12.87
C GLN A 127 -1.53 -10.66 11.40
N LEU A 128 -1.02 -9.60 10.76
CA LEU A 128 -1.28 -9.36 9.35
C LEU A 128 -0.63 -10.44 8.48
N LEU A 129 0.60 -10.81 8.80
CA LEU A 129 1.34 -11.81 8.04
C LEU A 129 0.70 -13.19 8.12
N GLN A 130 0.05 -13.51 9.25
CA GLN A 130 -0.63 -14.80 9.41
C GLN A 130 -1.83 -14.96 8.49
N ILE A 131 -2.50 -13.88 8.14
CA ILE A 131 -3.67 -13.95 7.26
C ILE A 131 -3.33 -13.70 5.80
N ALA A 132 -2.08 -13.39 5.49
CA ALA A 132 -1.65 -13.26 4.10
C ALA A 132 -1.66 -14.63 3.42
N ARG A 133 -2.12 -14.69 2.17
CA ARG A 133 -2.12 -15.94 1.41
C ARG A 133 -0.69 -16.42 1.13
N GLU A 134 0.21 -15.50 0.88
CA GLU A 134 1.60 -15.80 0.63
C GLU A 134 2.48 -14.70 1.18
N VAL A 135 3.59 -15.06 1.78
CA VAL A 135 4.60 -14.10 2.24
C VAL A 135 5.94 -14.50 1.61
N ARG A 136 6.47 -13.61 0.78
CA ARG A 136 7.79 -13.80 0.18
C ARG A 136 8.83 -13.08 1.05
N SER A 137 9.95 -13.73 1.31
CA SER A 137 11.03 -13.16 2.11
C SER A 137 12.36 -13.46 1.44
N ARG A 138 12.65 -12.73 0.40
CA ARG A 138 13.90 -12.91 -0.35
C ARG A 138 15.06 -12.21 0.33
#